data_9ba941e9268642977547bbfa7efe0bb5
#
_entry.id   9ba941e9268642977547bbfa7efe0bb5
#
_cell.length_a   1.000
_cell.length_b   1.000
_cell.length_c   1.000
_cell.angle_alpha   90.00
_cell.angle_beta   90.00
_cell.angle_gamma   90.00
#
_symmetry.space_group_name_H-M   'P 1'
#
loop_
_entity.id
_entity.type
_entity.pdbx_description
1 polymer ?
#
loop_
_entity_poly.entity_id
_entity_poly.type
_entity_poly.pdbx_seq_one_letter_code
_entity_poly.pdbx_strand_id
1 'polypeptide(L)'
;MNAPLGFRIDTFQNEYLPADATRVDAVVTVTATGGGAAPASGGAAEVIIVDCSGSMDHAHGKLNAAKNATAAAISAVRDGVDFAVVAGTEKARMVYPATPTLITATPANKADAIAAVQQLRAGGGTAIGAWLRLARQLFGNRGGLRHAILLTDGRDEHETPQQLDAEIAASTGVHVCDCRGVGTDWEIAELRKISTALLGTCDIVADPADLVADFQAMTAAAMGKSVADVALRLWTPRGAAVEFVKQVAPELLDLTARRTETGTQTGEYPTGAWGGAESRDYHICVEVTPGGVGDVMLAGRVALVRGSGDRSEVLGQGLIKAVWTDDVTQSSKISPEVAHYTGQAELAEVIQEGLTARRDGDLDTATRKLGRAVQIAAASGNTDTATLLEGVVDVLDARTGTVRLKSAVRKADEMTLDTRSTKTSRVHKR
;
A
#
# COMPACT_ATOMS: atom_id res chain seq x y z
N MET A 1 -15.34 23.81 -16.61
CA MET A 1 -13.90 23.67 -16.33
C MET A 1 -13.81 23.07 -14.93
N ASN A 2 -13.31 21.85 -14.79
CA ASN A 2 -13.11 21.25 -13.47
C ASN A 2 -11.93 21.96 -12.78
N ALA A 3 -12.13 22.35 -11.52
CA ALA A 3 -11.05 22.95 -10.73
C ALA A 3 -9.87 21.97 -10.61
N PRO A 4 -8.62 22.44 -10.64
CA PRO A 4 -7.46 21.61 -10.43
C PRO A 4 -7.54 20.91 -9.05
N LEU A 5 -6.91 19.73 -8.93
CA LEU A 5 -6.83 19.03 -7.66
C LEU A 5 -6.04 19.88 -6.66
N GLY A 6 -6.69 20.29 -5.57
CA GLY A 6 -6.06 20.96 -4.43
C GLY A 6 -5.74 19.96 -3.31
N PHE A 7 -4.92 20.40 -2.35
CA PHE A 7 -4.58 19.57 -1.20
C PHE A 7 -4.67 20.39 0.08
N ARG A 8 -5.27 19.80 1.11
CA ARG A 8 -5.28 20.32 2.47
C ARG A 8 -4.43 19.41 3.34
N ILE A 9 -3.62 20.03 4.20
CA ILE A 9 -2.79 19.32 5.19
C ILE A 9 -3.22 19.76 6.57
N ASP A 10 -3.66 18.82 7.39
CA ASP A 10 -3.99 19.01 8.81
C ASP A 10 -2.97 18.25 9.66
N THR A 11 -2.45 18.86 10.72
CA THR A 11 -1.49 18.24 11.65
C THR A 11 -2.16 18.05 13.01
N PHE A 12 -2.13 16.83 13.54
CA PHE A 12 -2.67 16.42 14.84
C PHE A 12 -1.52 15.94 15.72
N GLN A 13 -1.30 16.62 16.83
CA GLN A 13 -0.23 16.29 17.78
C GLN A 13 -0.59 16.81 19.18
N ASN A 14 0.10 16.32 20.21
CA ASN A 14 0.31 17.13 21.42
C ASN A 14 1.62 17.89 21.24
N GLU A 15 1.57 19.21 21.17
CA GLU A 15 2.77 20.04 21.02
C GLU A 15 3.51 20.24 22.37
N TYR A 16 2.85 19.95 23.51
CA TYR A 16 3.44 20.09 24.83
C TYR A 16 4.15 18.81 25.26
N LEU A 17 5.43 18.96 25.52
CA LEU A 17 6.32 17.87 25.92
C LEU A 17 6.74 18.04 27.40
N PRO A 18 6.90 16.95 28.16
CA PRO A 18 7.54 17.01 29.47
C PRO A 18 8.95 17.60 29.33
N ALA A 19 9.47 18.17 30.42
CA ALA A 19 10.87 18.54 30.49
C ALA A 19 11.75 17.33 30.11
N ASP A 20 12.84 17.57 29.37
CA ASP A 20 13.80 16.57 28.88
C ASP A 20 13.25 15.56 27.85
N ALA A 21 11.99 15.66 27.43
CA ALA A 21 11.48 14.79 26.36
C ALA A 21 12.10 15.14 25.01
N THR A 22 12.48 14.08 24.28
CA THR A 22 13.17 14.18 22.98
C THR A 22 12.30 13.78 21.80
N ARG A 23 11.12 13.20 22.05
CA ARG A 23 10.30 12.60 21.01
C ARG A 23 9.05 13.42 20.71
N VAL A 24 8.84 13.72 19.44
CA VAL A 24 7.69 14.46 18.92
C VAL A 24 6.93 13.58 17.92
N ASP A 25 5.70 13.20 18.28
CA ASP A 25 4.81 12.41 17.44
C ASP A 25 3.72 13.30 16.84
N ALA A 26 3.49 13.19 15.53
CA ALA A 26 2.45 13.90 14.83
C ALA A 26 1.77 13.01 13.78
N VAL A 27 0.45 13.12 13.66
CA VAL A 27 -0.30 12.58 12.53
C VAL A 27 -0.60 13.71 11.57
N VAL A 28 -0.20 13.52 10.32
CA VAL A 28 -0.42 14.47 9.24
C VAL A 28 -1.45 13.88 8.28
N THR A 29 -2.64 14.49 8.25
CA THR A 29 -3.70 14.14 7.31
C THR A 29 -3.57 14.98 6.05
N VAL A 30 -3.40 14.32 4.92
CA VAL A 30 -3.43 14.93 3.60
C VAL A 30 -4.76 14.59 2.94
N THR A 31 -5.53 15.59 2.55
CA THR A 31 -6.81 15.42 1.87
C THR A 31 -6.78 16.12 0.53
N ALA A 32 -7.01 15.37 -0.53
CA ALA A 32 -7.21 15.90 -1.86
C ALA A 32 -8.62 16.54 -1.95
N THR A 33 -8.70 17.77 -2.46
CA THR A 33 -9.94 18.56 -2.55
C THR A 33 -10.18 19.01 -3.98
N GLY A 34 -11.41 18.98 -4.44
CA GLY A 34 -11.74 19.31 -5.82
C GLY A 34 -11.37 18.21 -6.79
N GLY A 35 -11.33 18.50 -8.07
CA GLY A 35 -10.88 17.56 -9.10
C GLY A 35 -11.97 16.60 -9.56
N GLY A 36 -12.64 16.92 -10.66
CA GLY A 36 -13.12 15.88 -11.57
C GLY A 36 -11.91 15.23 -12.25
N ALA A 37 -12.07 14.02 -12.75
CA ALA A 37 -11.01 13.24 -13.40
C ALA A 37 -10.44 13.98 -14.64
N ALA A 38 -9.60 15.00 -14.40
CA ALA A 38 -8.74 15.53 -15.45
C ALA A 38 -7.62 14.52 -15.68
N PRO A 39 -7.27 14.17 -16.91
CA PRO A 39 -6.13 13.33 -17.17
C PRO A 39 -4.88 13.95 -16.54
N ALA A 40 -4.03 13.11 -15.93
CA ALA A 40 -2.74 13.57 -15.43
C ALA A 40 -1.97 14.29 -16.55
N SER A 41 -1.34 15.40 -16.23
CA SER A 41 -0.39 16.03 -17.14
C SER A 41 0.74 15.02 -17.42
N GLY A 42 0.87 14.58 -18.68
CA GLY A 42 1.83 13.53 -19.05
C GLY A 42 1.22 12.20 -19.44
N GLY A 43 -0.12 12.08 -19.43
CA GLY A 43 -0.81 10.85 -19.81
C GLY A 43 -0.93 9.83 -18.68
N ALA A 44 -1.55 8.70 -18.99
CA ALA A 44 -1.65 7.55 -18.10
C ALA A 44 -1.33 6.27 -18.89
N ALA A 45 -0.75 5.32 -18.20
CA ALA A 45 -0.44 4.01 -18.77
C ALA A 45 -0.79 2.88 -17.78
N GLU A 46 -1.35 1.80 -18.30
CA GLU A 46 -1.77 0.62 -17.55
C GLU A 46 -1.14 -0.64 -18.14
N VAL A 47 -0.52 -1.48 -17.31
CA VAL A 47 -0.02 -2.80 -17.70
C VAL A 47 -0.70 -3.86 -16.86
N ILE A 48 -1.43 -4.77 -17.50
CA ILE A 48 -2.11 -5.87 -16.82
C ILE A 48 -1.28 -7.14 -17.03
N ILE A 49 -0.75 -7.69 -15.94
CA ILE A 49 0.09 -8.89 -15.91
C ILE A 49 -0.75 -10.04 -15.38
N VAL A 50 -0.89 -11.08 -16.19
CA VAL A 50 -1.69 -12.26 -15.86
C VAL A 50 -0.80 -13.47 -15.81
N ASP A 51 -0.80 -14.15 -14.68
CA ASP A 51 -0.16 -15.45 -14.53
C ASP A 51 -0.82 -16.47 -15.43
N CYS A 52 0.00 -17.13 -16.23
CA CYS A 52 -0.37 -18.24 -17.11
C CYS A 52 0.47 -19.49 -16.83
N SER A 53 1.05 -19.60 -15.62
CA SER A 53 1.81 -20.79 -15.19
C SER A 53 0.92 -22.04 -15.12
N GLY A 54 1.55 -23.21 -14.99
CA GLY A 54 0.85 -24.50 -14.97
C GLY A 54 -0.16 -24.62 -13.81
N SER A 55 0.07 -23.95 -12.67
CA SER A 55 -0.84 -23.95 -11.52
C SER A 55 -2.22 -23.38 -11.83
N MET A 56 -2.30 -22.43 -12.77
CA MET A 56 -3.55 -21.82 -13.22
C MET A 56 -4.52 -22.81 -13.91
N ASP A 57 -4.04 -23.96 -14.37
CA ASP A 57 -4.85 -25.02 -15.02
C ASP A 57 -5.41 -26.05 -14.03
N HIS A 58 -4.71 -26.23 -12.88
CA HIS A 58 -4.91 -27.38 -12.00
C HIS A 58 -6.15 -27.33 -11.09
N ALA A 59 -6.82 -26.21 -10.92
CA ALA A 59 -7.94 -26.11 -9.99
C ALA A 59 -9.01 -25.10 -10.44
N HIS A 60 -10.24 -25.64 -10.58
CA HIS A 60 -11.49 -24.87 -10.49
C HIS A 60 -11.63 -23.65 -11.41
N GLY A 61 -11.03 -23.68 -12.62
CA GLY A 61 -11.24 -22.60 -13.58
C GLY A 61 -10.51 -21.30 -13.27
N LYS A 62 -9.42 -21.33 -12.48
CA LYS A 62 -8.61 -20.14 -12.13
C LYS A 62 -8.21 -19.34 -13.37
N LEU A 63 -7.68 -19.98 -14.40
CA LEU A 63 -7.32 -19.30 -15.65
C LEU A 63 -8.53 -18.62 -16.32
N ASN A 64 -9.68 -19.27 -16.33
CA ASN A 64 -10.88 -18.67 -16.90
C ASN A 64 -11.37 -17.48 -16.08
N ALA A 65 -11.31 -17.56 -14.75
CA ALA A 65 -11.62 -16.44 -13.88
C ALA A 65 -10.62 -15.27 -14.09
N ALA A 66 -9.32 -15.57 -14.22
CA ALA A 66 -8.30 -14.58 -14.54
C ALA A 66 -8.51 -13.92 -15.91
N LYS A 67 -8.89 -14.68 -16.94
CA LYS A 67 -9.26 -14.13 -18.25
C LYS A 67 -10.44 -13.17 -18.15
N ASN A 68 -11.50 -13.56 -17.43
CA ASN A 68 -12.68 -12.73 -17.25
C ASN A 68 -12.36 -11.45 -16.45
N ALA A 69 -11.57 -11.56 -15.39
CA ALA A 69 -11.11 -10.43 -14.62
C ALA A 69 -10.23 -9.47 -15.46
N THR A 70 -9.32 -10.03 -16.25
CA THR A 70 -8.49 -9.24 -17.18
C THR A 70 -9.34 -8.53 -18.23
N ALA A 71 -10.35 -9.19 -18.79
CA ALA A 71 -11.29 -8.57 -19.72
C ALA A 71 -12.09 -7.43 -19.06
N ALA A 72 -12.48 -7.62 -17.80
CA ALA A 72 -13.16 -6.59 -17.02
C ALA A 72 -12.24 -5.38 -16.73
N ALA A 73 -10.98 -5.63 -16.36
CA ALA A 73 -9.97 -4.58 -16.20
C ALA A 73 -9.74 -3.80 -17.50
N ILE A 74 -9.53 -4.50 -18.63
CA ILE A 74 -9.38 -3.85 -19.95
C ILE A 74 -10.57 -2.97 -20.28
N SER A 75 -11.80 -3.43 -19.99
CA SER A 75 -13.02 -2.67 -20.22
C SER A 75 -13.07 -1.40 -19.35
N ALA A 76 -12.54 -1.45 -18.14
CA ALA A 76 -12.49 -0.34 -17.18
C ALA A 76 -11.37 0.67 -17.48
N VAL A 77 -10.36 0.34 -18.30
CA VAL A 77 -9.36 1.31 -18.74
C VAL A 77 -10.06 2.44 -19.50
N ARG A 78 -9.78 3.69 -19.13
CA ARG A 78 -10.38 4.84 -19.80
C ARG A 78 -9.87 4.97 -21.24
N ASP A 79 -10.73 5.40 -22.16
CA ASP A 79 -10.32 5.71 -23.52
C ASP A 79 -9.27 6.83 -23.52
N GLY A 80 -8.24 6.68 -24.36
CA GLY A 80 -7.10 7.60 -24.41
C GLY A 80 -5.96 7.25 -23.46
N VAL A 81 -6.12 6.29 -22.53
CA VAL A 81 -5.03 5.75 -21.71
C VAL A 81 -4.25 4.73 -22.53
N ASP A 82 -2.93 4.73 -22.43
CA ASP A 82 -2.11 3.71 -23.07
C ASP A 82 -2.09 2.44 -22.23
N PHE A 83 -2.22 1.27 -22.85
CA PHE A 83 -2.25 0.03 -22.10
C PHE A 83 -1.56 -1.14 -22.82
N ALA A 84 -1.24 -2.18 -22.06
CA ALA A 84 -0.80 -3.46 -22.56
C ALA A 84 -1.25 -4.61 -21.65
N VAL A 85 -1.30 -5.79 -22.19
CA VAL A 85 -1.52 -7.05 -21.47
C VAL A 85 -0.32 -7.96 -21.63
N VAL A 86 0.19 -8.48 -20.53
CA VAL A 86 1.35 -9.35 -20.43
C VAL A 86 0.90 -10.70 -19.84
N ALA A 87 1.31 -11.80 -20.45
CA ALA A 87 1.21 -13.12 -19.87
C ALA A 87 2.54 -13.49 -19.21
N GLY A 88 2.45 -13.91 -17.95
CA GLY A 88 3.56 -14.38 -17.15
C GLY A 88 3.63 -15.90 -17.07
N THR A 89 4.80 -16.45 -17.30
CA THR A 89 5.20 -17.83 -17.02
C THR A 89 6.62 -17.79 -16.49
N GLU A 90 7.48 -18.78 -16.74
CA GLU A 90 8.93 -18.66 -16.55
C GLU A 90 9.54 -17.55 -17.42
N LYS A 91 8.75 -16.96 -18.29
CA LYS A 91 9.06 -15.78 -19.13
C LYS A 91 7.86 -14.85 -19.18
N ALA A 92 8.12 -13.57 -19.41
CA ALA A 92 7.06 -12.63 -19.74
C ALA A 92 6.90 -12.53 -21.27
N ARG A 93 5.64 -12.49 -21.74
CA ARG A 93 5.33 -12.26 -23.14
C ARG A 93 4.17 -11.31 -23.33
N MET A 94 4.20 -10.54 -24.41
CA MET A 94 3.07 -9.72 -24.79
C MET A 94 1.87 -10.58 -25.17
N VAL A 95 0.71 -10.20 -24.68
CA VAL A 95 -0.59 -10.70 -25.14
C VAL A 95 -1.22 -9.71 -26.10
N TYR A 96 -1.21 -8.44 -25.71
CA TYR A 96 -1.69 -7.35 -26.54
C TYR A 96 -1.03 -6.02 -26.13
N PRO A 97 -0.59 -5.22 -27.10
CA PRO A 97 -0.39 -5.60 -28.52
C PRO A 97 0.68 -6.70 -28.68
N ALA A 98 0.83 -7.25 -29.86
CA ALA A 98 1.80 -8.33 -30.11
C ALA A 98 3.27 -7.88 -30.00
N THR A 99 3.53 -6.61 -30.22
CA THR A 99 4.87 -5.99 -30.08
C THR A 99 5.05 -5.40 -28.66
N PRO A 100 6.29 -5.36 -28.13
CA PRO A 100 6.54 -4.84 -26.77
C PRO A 100 6.41 -3.30 -26.72
N THR A 101 5.18 -2.81 -26.80
CA THR A 101 4.79 -1.41 -26.73
C THR A 101 3.45 -1.26 -26.02
N LEU A 102 3.13 -0.05 -25.60
CA LEU A 102 1.80 0.33 -25.13
C LEU A 102 0.98 0.85 -26.31
N ILE A 103 -0.33 0.61 -26.28
CA ILE A 103 -1.27 1.08 -27.29
C ILE A 103 -2.41 1.87 -26.63
N THR A 104 -2.88 2.93 -27.29
CA THR A 104 -3.95 3.76 -26.75
C THR A 104 -5.27 2.97 -26.68
N ALA A 105 -5.93 3.02 -25.53
CA ALA A 105 -7.22 2.40 -25.31
C ALA A 105 -8.30 3.10 -26.16
N THR A 106 -8.85 2.34 -27.08
CA THR A 106 -10.03 2.65 -27.87
C THR A 106 -10.99 1.47 -27.78
N PRO A 107 -12.28 1.63 -28.08
CA PRO A 107 -13.21 0.49 -28.09
C PRO A 107 -12.70 -0.70 -28.96
N ALA A 108 -12.08 -0.41 -30.09
CA ALA A 108 -11.51 -1.44 -30.99
C ALA A 108 -10.32 -2.16 -30.32
N ASN A 109 -9.32 -1.40 -29.84
CA ASN A 109 -8.15 -1.98 -29.21
C ASN A 109 -8.48 -2.79 -27.94
N LYS A 110 -9.48 -2.34 -27.16
CA LYS A 110 -9.98 -3.10 -26.00
C LYS A 110 -10.62 -4.41 -26.42
N ALA A 111 -11.45 -4.41 -27.49
CA ALA A 111 -12.08 -5.61 -28.01
C ALA A 111 -11.04 -6.62 -28.49
N ASP A 112 -10.03 -6.17 -29.24
CA ASP A 112 -8.94 -7.00 -29.74
C ASP A 112 -8.10 -7.57 -28.57
N ALA A 113 -7.81 -6.76 -27.55
CA ALA A 113 -7.11 -7.20 -26.34
C ALA A 113 -7.89 -8.29 -25.59
N ILE A 114 -9.20 -8.10 -25.41
CA ILE A 114 -10.08 -9.10 -24.79
C ILE A 114 -10.09 -10.40 -25.60
N ALA A 115 -10.19 -10.32 -26.91
CA ALA A 115 -10.13 -11.49 -27.78
C ALA A 115 -8.79 -12.24 -27.64
N ALA A 116 -7.66 -11.51 -27.57
CA ALA A 116 -6.34 -12.09 -27.33
C ALA A 116 -6.24 -12.78 -25.97
N VAL A 117 -6.77 -12.15 -24.91
CA VAL A 117 -6.81 -12.71 -23.54
C VAL A 117 -7.58 -14.03 -23.48
N GLN A 118 -8.68 -14.16 -24.22
CA GLN A 118 -9.46 -15.41 -24.27
C GLN A 118 -8.68 -16.59 -24.86
N GLN A 119 -7.62 -16.32 -25.65
CA GLN A 119 -6.74 -17.35 -26.22
C GLN A 119 -5.61 -17.81 -25.28
N LEU A 120 -5.48 -17.22 -24.11
CA LEU A 120 -4.45 -17.59 -23.13
C LEU A 120 -4.61 -19.06 -22.73
N ARG A 121 -3.48 -19.73 -22.53
CA ARG A 121 -3.39 -21.11 -22.04
C ARG A 121 -2.40 -21.13 -20.88
N ALA A 122 -2.68 -21.97 -19.89
CA ALA A 122 -1.76 -22.21 -18.80
C ALA A 122 -0.65 -23.17 -19.23
N GLY A 123 0.53 -22.99 -18.66
CA GLY A 123 1.70 -23.85 -18.85
C GLY A 123 2.99 -23.13 -18.51
N GLY A 124 4.04 -23.90 -18.21
CA GLY A 124 5.32 -23.37 -17.78
C GLY A 124 5.35 -23.04 -16.27
N GLY A 125 6.38 -22.36 -15.85
CA GLY A 125 6.63 -21.99 -14.46
C GLY A 125 6.28 -20.55 -14.15
N THR A 126 6.81 -20.02 -13.03
CA THR A 126 6.55 -18.67 -12.54
C THR A 126 7.86 -17.94 -12.29
N ALA A 127 8.06 -16.79 -12.96
CA ALA A 127 9.22 -15.90 -12.81
C ALA A 127 8.73 -14.44 -12.74
N ILE A 128 8.32 -14.00 -11.55
CA ILE A 128 7.63 -12.70 -11.35
C ILE A 128 8.56 -11.52 -11.69
N GLY A 129 9.86 -11.63 -11.40
CA GLY A 129 10.82 -10.60 -11.75
C GLY A 129 10.93 -10.38 -13.27
N ALA A 130 10.84 -11.44 -14.07
CA ALA A 130 10.79 -11.30 -15.54
C ALA A 130 9.54 -10.52 -15.98
N TRP A 131 8.41 -10.70 -15.29
CA TRP A 131 7.17 -9.98 -15.59
C TRP A 131 7.28 -8.49 -15.25
N LEU A 132 7.84 -8.18 -14.07
CA LEU A 132 8.12 -6.80 -13.65
C LEU A 132 9.09 -6.10 -14.59
N ARG A 133 10.13 -6.82 -15.07
CA ARG A 133 11.08 -6.30 -16.05
C ARG A 133 10.39 -5.87 -17.35
N LEU A 134 9.50 -6.70 -17.88
CA LEU A 134 8.77 -6.36 -19.11
C LEU A 134 7.83 -5.16 -18.87
N ALA A 135 7.10 -5.12 -17.76
CA ALA A 135 6.26 -3.99 -17.42
C ALA A 135 7.08 -2.68 -17.31
N ARG A 136 8.22 -2.72 -16.62
CA ARG A 136 9.15 -1.58 -16.52
C ARG A 136 9.64 -1.11 -17.89
N GLN A 137 9.99 -2.04 -18.79
CA GLN A 137 10.39 -1.71 -20.15
C GLN A 137 9.28 -1.05 -20.96
N LEU A 138 8.03 -1.53 -20.81
CA LEU A 138 6.85 -0.95 -21.47
C LEU A 138 6.57 0.47 -21.00
N PHE A 139 6.73 0.76 -19.71
CA PHE A 139 6.61 2.12 -19.18
C PHE A 139 7.75 3.02 -19.62
N GLY A 140 8.99 2.48 -19.68
CA GLY A 140 10.18 3.24 -20.07
C GLY A 140 10.34 4.52 -19.24
N ASN A 141 10.67 5.61 -19.92
CA ASN A 141 10.83 6.94 -19.32
C ASN A 141 9.57 7.81 -19.43
N ARG A 142 8.39 7.21 -19.56
CA ARG A 142 7.14 7.96 -19.63
C ARG A 142 6.90 8.78 -18.37
N GLY A 143 6.45 10.00 -18.54
CA GLY A 143 5.87 10.79 -17.45
C GLY A 143 4.43 10.39 -17.16
N GLY A 144 3.84 10.97 -16.12
CA GLY A 144 2.43 10.77 -15.77
C GLY A 144 2.18 9.50 -14.96
N LEU A 145 0.95 9.00 -15.02
CA LEU A 145 0.51 7.84 -14.26
C LEU A 145 0.99 6.55 -14.92
N ARG A 146 1.66 5.72 -14.15
CA ARG A 146 2.18 4.41 -14.57
C ARG A 146 1.73 3.38 -13.56
N HIS A 147 0.79 2.56 -13.93
CA HIS A 147 0.19 1.57 -13.04
C HIS A 147 0.25 0.18 -13.65
N ALA A 148 0.54 -0.81 -12.82
CA ALA A 148 0.49 -2.23 -13.19
C ALA A 148 -0.43 -2.98 -12.23
N ILE A 149 -1.16 -3.96 -12.77
CA ILE A 149 -1.87 -4.98 -12.00
C ILE A 149 -1.15 -6.30 -12.23
N LEU A 150 -0.80 -7.00 -11.15
CA LEU A 150 -0.17 -8.31 -11.18
C LEU A 150 -1.10 -9.33 -10.51
N LEU A 151 -1.51 -10.33 -11.28
CA LEU A 151 -2.30 -11.46 -10.82
C LEU A 151 -1.48 -12.73 -10.87
N THR A 152 -1.41 -13.47 -9.76
CA THR A 152 -0.77 -14.79 -9.70
C THR A 152 -1.50 -15.72 -8.73
N ASP A 153 -1.42 -17.03 -8.97
CA ASP A 153 -1.85 -18.08 -8.05
C ASP A 153 -0.67 -18.92 -7.55
N GLY A 154 0.55 -18.59 -7.95
CA GLY A 154 1.76 -19.35 -7.68
C GLY A 154 2.84 -18.57 -6.94
N ARG A 155 3.91 -19.30 -6.64
CA ARG A 155 5.15 -18.78 -6.07
C ARG A 155 6.16 -18.51 -7.18
N ASP A 156 7.09 -17.62 -6.93
CA ASP A 156 8.24 -17.43 -7.81
C ASP A 156 9.22 -18.60 -7.65
N GLU A 157 9.12 -19.59 -8.54
CA GLU A 157 9.90 -20.83 -8.48
C GLU A 157 11.01 -20.90 -9.54
N HIS A 158 11.04 -19.95 -10.50
CA HIS A 158 11.97 -19.97 -11.63
C HIS A 158 12.98 -18.84 -11.63
N GLU A 159 13.03 -18.10 -10.53
CA GLU A 159 14.05 -17.08 -10.25
C GLU A 159 14.61 -17.28 -8.83
N THR A 160 15.80 -16.75 -8.59
CA THR A 160 16.29 -16.66 -7.20
C THR A 160 15.67 -15.45 -6.51
N PRO A 161 15.54 -15.46 -5.17
CA PRO A 161 15.07 -14.29 -4.41
C PRO A 161 15.86 -13.02 -4.74
N GLN A 162 17.17 -13.15 -5.01
CA GLN A 162 18.04 -12.02 -5.37
C GLN A 162 17.72 -11.45 -6.75
N GLN A 163 17.29 -12.29 -7.71
CA GLN A 163 16.87 -11.83 -9.02
C GLN A 163 15.56 -11.06 -8.94
N LEU A 164 14.59 -11.58 -8.20
CA LEU A 164 13.32 -10.88 -7.93
C LEU A 164 13.60 -9.53 -7.24
N ASP A 165 14.46 -9.51 -6.22
CA ASP A 165 14.85 -8.29 -5.50
C ASP A 165 15.47 -7.23 -6.41
N ALA A 166 16.33 -7.65 -7.32
CA ALA A 166 16.94 -6.75 -8.28
C ALA A 166 15.94 -6.11 -9.23
N GLU A 167 14.93 -6.88 -9.68
CA GLU A 167 13.87 -6.34 -10.56
C GLU A 167 12.87 -5.45 -9.80
N ILE A 168 12.56 -5.77 -8.55
CA ILE A 168 11.78 -4.89 -7.68
C ILE A 168 12.50 -3.56 -7.49
N ALA A 169 13.79 -3.60 -7.15
CA ALA A 169 14.60 -2.39 -6.98
C ALA A 169 14.67 -1.55 -8.26
N ALA A 170 14.87 -2.20 -9.43
CA ALA A 170 14.89 -1.53 -10.72
C ALA A 170 13.54 -0.92 -11.12
N SER A 171 12.42 -1.45 -10.62
CA SER A 171 11.07 -0.99 -10.89
C SER A 171 10.60 0.10 -9.91
N THR A 172 11.29 0.27 -8.78
CA THR A 172 10.96 1.29 -7.77
C THR A 172 11.03 2.70 -8.37
N GLY A 173 9.98 3.50 -8.19
CA GLY A 173 9.85 4.84 -8.76
C GLY A 173 9.50 4.87 -10.25
N VAL A 174 9.47 3.72 -10.94
CA VAL A 174 9.06 3.64 -12.35
C VAL A 174 7.55 3.51 -12.48
N HIS A 175 6.91 2.66 -11.69
CA HIS A 175 5.46 2.45 -11.71
C HIS A 175 4.93 1.98 -10.36
N VAL A 176 3.64 2.12 -10.15
CA VAL A 176 2.90 1.52 -9.03
C VAL A 176 2.45 0.12 -9.45
N CYS A 177 2.47 -0.86 -8.55
CA CYS A 177 2.03 -2.22 -8.85
C CYS A 177 1.09 -2.76 -7.77
N ASP A 178 -0.18 -2.93 -8.11
CA ASP A 178 -1.15 -3.64 -7.29
C ASP A 178 -1.04 -5.15 -7.55
N CYS A 179 -0.90 -5.93 -6.47
CA CYS A 179 -0.74 -7.38 -6.53
C CYS A 179 -2.00 -8.09 -6.01
N ARG A 180 -2.42 -9.13 -6.71
CA ARG A 180 -3.53 -10.00 -6.29
C ARG A 180 -3.11 -11.46 -6.36
N GLY A 181 -3.24 -12.12 -5.22
CA GLY A 181 -3.09 -13.57 -5.14
C GLY A 181 -4.42 -14.28 -5.26
N VAL A 182 -4.51 -15.27 -6.13
CA VAL A 182 -5.72 -16.06 -6.36
C VAL A 182 -5.64 -17.40 -5.66
N GLY A 183 -6.68 -17.72 -4.89
CA GLY A 183 -6.65 -18.95 -4.10
C GLY A 183 -5.60 -18.88 -2.98
N THR A 184 -4.94 -19.99 -2.67
CA THR A 184 -4.08 -20.09 -1.49
C THR A 184 -2.68 -20.67 -1.73
N ASP A 185 -2.26 -20.80 -2.99
CA ASP A 185 -1.00 -21.49 -3.32
C ASP A 185 0.20 -20.55 -3.54
N TRP A 186 -0.04 -19.24 -3.52
CA TRP A 186 0.94 -18.18 -3.66
C TRP A 186 1.58 -17.77 -2.31
N GLU A 187 2.65 -16.96 -2.35
CA GLU A 187 3.38 -16.52 -1.17
C GLU A 187 3.08 -15.05 -0.84
N ILE A 188 2.47 -14.82 0.35
CA ILE A 188 2.07 -13.46 0.77
C ILE A 188 3.28 -12.54 0.87
N ALA A 189 4.40 -13.02 1.40
CA ALA A 189 5.61 -12.24 1.59
C ALA A 189 6.17 -11.70 0.26
N GLU A 190 6.11 -12.49 -0.81
CA GLU A 190 6.59 -12.08 -2.16
C GLU A 190 5.73 -10.96 -2.72
N LEU A 191 4.41 -11.14 -2.77
CA LEU A 191 3.51 -10.12 -3.33
C LEU A 191 3.46 -8.86 -2.48
N ARG A 192 3.52 -8.99 -1.15
CA ARG A 192 3.61 -7.84 -0.24
C ARG A 192 4.92 -7.08 -0.46
N LYS A 193 6.05 -7.77 -0.66
CA LYS A 193 7.33 -7.15 -0.97
C LYS A 193 7.26 -6.32 -2.24
N ILE A 194 6.66 -6.86 -3.31
CA ILE A 194 6.46 -6.18 -4.59
C ILE A 194 5.57 -4.96 -4.42
N SER A 195 4.35 -5.14 -3.91
CA SER A 195 3.37 -4.07 -3.75
C SER A 195 3.89 -2.96 -2.83
N THR A 196 4.51 -3.34 -1.71
CA THR A 196 5.13 -2.39 -0.79
C THR A 196 6.21 -1.60 -1.51
N ALA A 197 7.17 -2.23 -2.19
CA ALA A 197 8.25 -1.55 -2.90
C ALA A 197 7.74 -0.62 -4.01
N LEU A 198 6.68 -1.01 -4.70
CA LEU A 198 6.11 -0.29 -5.84
C LEU A 198 4.88 0.58 -5.48
N LEU A 199 4.67 0.87 -4.18
CA LEU A 199 3.61 1.76 -3.67
C LEU A 199 2.18 1.33 -4.06
N GLY A 200 1.97 0.07 -4.32
CA GLY A 200 0.67 -0.54 -4.58
C GLY A 200 0.10 -1.28 -3.38
N THR A 201 -0.96 -2.02 -3.60
CA THR A 201 -1.67 -2.83 -2.60
C THR A 201 -1.46 -4.32 -2.83
N CYS A 202 -1.56 -5.12 -1.78
CA CYS A 202 -1.58 -6.58 -1.86
C CYS A 202 -2.85 -7.10 -1.20
N ASP A 203 -3.62 -7.95 -1.88
CA ASP A 203 -4.77 -8.62 -1.28
C ASP A 203 -4.93 -10.04 -1.85
N ILE A 204 -5.71 -10.84 -1.16
CA ILE A 204 -6.12 -12.18 -1.60
C ILE A 204 -7.52 -12.13 -2.21
N VAL A 205 -7.70 -12.81 -3.33
CA VAL A 205 -9.01 -13.16 -3.87
C VAL A 205 -9.20 -14.65 -3.67
N ALA A 206 -9.84 -15.00 -2.55
CA ALA A 206 -9.98 -16.39 -2.14
C ALA A 206 -10.91 -17.19 -3.06
N ASP A 207 -11.97 -16.54 -3.56
CA ASP A 207 -12.88 -17.11 -4.56
C ASP A 207 -12.61 -16.50 -5.94
N PRO A 208 -12.21 -17.29 -6.94
CA PRO A 208 -12.01 -16.79 -8.29
C PRO A 208 -13.22 -16.06 -8.91
N ALA A 209 -14.43 -16.29 -8.40
CA ALA A 209 -15.63 -15.59 -8.86
C ALA A 209 -15.60 -14.09 -8.53
N ASP A 210 -14.89 -13.68 -7.47
CA ASP A 210 -14.80 -12.29 -7.03
C ASP A 210 -13.77 -11.47 -7.82
N LEU A 211 -12.90 -12.11 -8.60
CA LEU A 211 -11.83 -11.46 -9.37
C LEU A 211 -12.32 -10.37 -10.30
N VAL A 212 -13.46 -10.55 -10.93
CA VAL A 212 -14.01 -9.55 -11.88
C VAL A 212 -14.31 -8.25 -11.18
N ALA A 213 -14.99 -8.31 -10.04
CA ALA A 213 -15.34 -7.12 -9.26
C ALA A 213 -14.10 -6.43 -8.67
N ASP A 214 -13.13 -7.20 -8.17
CA ASP A 214 -11.88 -6.67 -7.61
C ASP A 214 -11.05 -5.95 -8.68
N PHE A 215 -10.89 -6.55 -9.86
CA PHE A 215 -10.14 -5.96 -10.97
C PHE A 215 -10.80 -4.70 -11.53
N GLN A 216 -12.12 -4.68 -11.61
CA GLN A 216 -12.86 -3.48 -12.01
C GLN A 216 -12.65 -2.35 -11.01
N ALA A 217 -12.76 -2.63 -9.71
CA ALA A 217 -12.54 -1.66 -8.65
C ALA A 217 -11.11 -1.10 -8.65
N MET A 218 -10.11 -1.98 -8.79
CA MET A 218 -8.69 -1.62 -8.87
C MET A 218 -8.39 -0.72 -10.05
N THR A 219 -8.82 -1.13 -11.25
CA THR A 219 -8.62 -0.34 -12.47
C THR A 219 -9.34 1.01 -12.37
N ALA A 220 -10.57 1.04 -11.86
CA ALA A 220 -11.30 2.28 -11.65
C ALA A 220 -10.58 3.22 -10.66
N ALA A 221 -10.02 2.68 -9.57
CA ALA A 221 -9.23 3.43 -8.61
C ALA A 221 -7.96 4.00 -9.25
N ALA A 222 -7.22 3.21 -10.04
CA ALA A 222 -6.05 3.66 -10.79
C ALA A 222 -6.41 4.75 -11.81
N MET A 223 -7.51 4.56 -12.55
CA MET A 223 -8.02 5.55 -13.51
C MET A 223 -8.56 6.83 -12.84
N GLY A 224 -8.90 6.78 -11.55
CA GLY A 224 -9.29 7.93 -10.74
C GLY A 224 -8.13 8.83 -10.32
N LYS A 225 -6.88 8.38 -10.45
CA LYS A 225 -5.70 9.19 -10.15
C LYS A 225 -5.51 10.30 -11.19
N SER A 226 -5.04 11.47 -10.73
CA SER A 226 -4.86 12.64 -11.59
C SER A 226 -3.52 13.36 -11.39
N VAL A 227 -2.84 13.12 -10.27
CA VAL A 227 -1.51 13.67 -9.96
C VAL A 227 -0.56 12.53 -9.66
N ALA A 228 0.51 12.42 -10.46
CA ALA A 228 1.58 11.44 -10.28
C ALA A 228 2.77 12.03 -9.53
N ASP A 229 3.69 11.15 -9.12
CA ASP A 229 5.00 11.51 -8.57
C ASP A 229 4.93 12.49 -7.39
N VAL A 230 4.03 12.17 -6.43
CA VAL A 230 3.83 12.96 -5.21
C VAL A 230 4.66 12.38 -4.07
N ALA A 231 5.27 13.26 -3.29
CA ALA A 231 6.03 12.90 -2.10
C ALA A 231 5.71 13.80 -0.92
N LEU A 232 5.90 13.27 0.29
CA LEU A 232 6.02 14.10 1.50
C LEU A 232 7.46 14.58 1.61
N ARG A 233 7.66 15.89 1.67
CA ARG A 233 8.93 16.52 1.98
C ARG A 233 8.94 16.92 3.45
N LEU A 234 9.90 16.43 4.20
CA LEU A 234 10.08 16.74 5.61
C LEU A 234 11.41 17.47 5.82
N TRP A 235 11.33 18.69 6.30
CA TRP A 235 12.45 19.45 6.82
C TRP A 235 12.45 19.33 8.35
N THR A 236 13.63 19.13 8.94
CA THR A 236 13.86 19.12 10.39
C THR A 236 14.99 20.09 10.77
N PRO A 237 14.99 20.70 11.95
CA PRO A 237 16.06 21.59 12.37
C PRO A 237 17.37 20.84 12.62
N ARG A 238 18.48 21.58 12.74
CA ARG A 238 19.77 20.99 13.10
C ARG A 238 19.67 20.31 14.47
N GLY A 239 20.20 19.11 14.61
CA GLY A 239 20.15 18.32 15.83
C GLY A 239 18.87 17.51 16.01
N ALA A 240 17.92 17.60 15.06
CA ALA A 240 16.76 16.72 15.02
C ALA A 240 16.94 15.60 13.97
N ALA A 241 16.42 14.42 14.27
CA ALA A 241 16.44 13.26 13.40
C ALA A 241 15.01 12.72 13.19
N VAL A 242 14.70 12.26 11.97
CA VAL A 242 13.46 11.55 11.71
C VAL A 242 13.61 10.10 12.16
N GLU A 243 12.83 9.70 13.14
CA GLU A 243 12.81 8.32 13.64
C GLU A 243 12.03 7.43 12.66
N PHE A 244 10.83 7.87 12.27
CA PHE A 244 10.06 7.19 11.22
C PHE A 244 9.07 8.14 10.52
N VAL A 245 8.70 7.72 9.30
CA VAL A 245 7.56 8.23 8.53
C VAL A 245 6.76 7.02 8.04
N LYS A 246 5.52 6.87 8.52
CA LYS A 246 4.64 5.77 8.17
C LYS A 246 3.32 6.31 7.64
N GLN A 247 2.86 5.85 6.47
CA GLN A 247 1.45 5.97 6.14
C GLN A 247 0.67 5.07 7.09
N VAL A 248 -0.39 5.59 7.70
CA VAL A 248 -1.19 4.87 8.69
C VAL A 248 -2.66 4.76 8.33
N ALA A 249 -3.09 5.43 7.26
CA ALA A 249 -4.38 5.21 6.60
C ALA A 249 -4.27 5.56 5.11
N PRO A 250 -4.95 4.81 4.22
CA PRO A 250 -5.90 3.71 4.48
C PRO A 250 -5.23 2.37 4.82
N GLU A 251 -3.92 2.28 4.71
CA GLU A 251 -3.12 1.09 4.94
C GLU A 251 -1.78 1.46 5.58
N LEU A 252 -1.29 0.57 6.46
CA LEU A 252 0.03 0.73 7.08
C LEU A 252 1.13 0.48 6.06
N LEU A 253 1.96 1.50 5.82
CA LEU A 253 3.11 1.43 4.94
C LEU A 253 4.27 2.22 5.53
N ASP A 254 5.36 1.54 5.85
CA ASP A 254 6.57 2.19 6.33
C ASP A 254 7.32 2.85 5.17
N LEU A 255 7.47 4.17 5.24
CA LEU A 255 8.19 4.98 4.26
C LEU A 255 9.58 5.38 4.75
N THR A 256 9.96 5.04 5.97
CA THR A 256 11.19 5.52 6.63
C THR A 256 12.43 5.25 5.79
N ALA A 257 12.59 4.02 5.33
CA ALA A 257 13.75 3.62 4.51
C ALA A 257 13.71 4.15 3.05
N ARG A 258 12.61 4.82 2.65
CA ARG A 258 12.46 5.39 1.31
C ARG A 258 12.86 6.85 1.21
N ARG A 259 13.46 7.36 2.26
CA ARG A 259 13.94 8.74 2.32
C ARG A 259 14.97 8.99 1.21
N THR A 260 14.74 10.03 0.44
CA THR A 260 15.69 10.59 -0.52
C THR A 260 16.10 11.98 -0.03
N GLU A 261 17.38 12.22 0.16
CA GLU A 261 17.88 13.54 0.54
C GLU A 261 17.75 14.52 -0.62
N THR A 262 17.08 15.65 -0.39
CA THR A 262 16.82 16.68 -1.40
C THR A 262 17.36 18.05 -1.03
N GLY A 263 17.97 18.17 0.15
CA GLY A 263 18.58 19.40 0.64
C GLY A 263 19.12 19.25 2.06
N THR A 264 19.73 20.31 2.59
CA THR A 264 20.21 20.33 3.96
C THR A 264 19.02 20.11 4.92
N GLN A 265 19.07 19.04 5.72
CA GLN A 265 18.03 18.71 6.69
C GLN A 265 16.65 18.41 6.05
N THR A 266 16.62 18.06 4.75
CA THR A 266 15.39 17.86 4.00
C THR A 266 15.40 16.52 3.33
N GLY A 267 14.39 15.70 3.59
CA GLY A 267 14.18 14.41 2.93
C GLY A 267 12.79 14.30 2.30
N GLU A 268 12.68 13.56 1.21
CA GLU A 268 11.43 13.24 0.54
C GLU A 268 11.08 11.77 0.68
N TYR A 269 9.79 11.50 0.90
CA TYR A 269 9.21 10.17 1.05
C TYR A 269 8.12 10.00 -0.01
N PRO A 270 8.28 9.10 -0.98
CA PRO A 270 7.32 8.93 -2.06
C PRO A 270 5.97 8.43 -1.54
N THR A 271 4.89 9.03 -2.02
CA THR A 271 3.51 8.64 -1.66
C THR A 271 2.72 8.10 -2.86
N GLY A 272 3.33 8.08 -4.04
CA GLY A 272 2.71 7.60 -5.27
C GLY A 272 1.74 8.60 -5.88
N ALA A 273 0.74 8.10 -6.60
CA ALA A 273 -0.25 8.92 -7.30
C ALA A 273 -1.47 9.24 -6.43
N TRP A 274 -2.10 10.38 -6.70
CA TRP A 274 -3.28 10.87 -5.98
C TRP A 274 -4.46 11.15 -6.91
N GLY A 275 -5.66 10.87 -6.41
CA GLY A 275 -6.93 11.16 -7.07
C GLY A 275 -7.78 12.16 -6.30
N GLY A 276 -8.89 12.58 -6.89
CA GLY A 276 -9.88 13.42 -6.20
C GLY A 276 -10.54 12.66 -5.04
N ALA A 277 -10.97 13.41 -4.01
CA ALA A 277 -11.63 12.89 -2.80
C ALA A 277 -10.80 11.85 -2.01
N GLU A 278 -9.50 11.77 -2.27
CA GLU A 278 -8.58 10.87 -1.58
C GLU A 278 -8.01 11.54 -0.33
N SER A 279 -7.82 10.75 0.71
CA SER A 279 -7.24 11.25 1.94
C SER A 279 -6.36 10.16 2.55
N ARG A 280 -5.14 10.53 2.98
CA ARG A 280 -4.18 9.63 3.62
C ARG A 280 -3.63 10.26 4.88
N ASP A 281 -3.38 9.40 5.87
CA ASP A 281 -2.81 9.85 7.15
C ASP A 281 -1.41 9.28 7.30
N TYR A 282 -0.51 10.12 7.79
CA TYR A 282 0.90 9.80 7.99
C TYR A 282 1.28 10.05 9.43
N HIS A 283 1.79 9.03 10.13
CA HIS A 283 2.39 9.18 11.44
C HIS A 283 3.88 9.46 11.25
N ILE A 284 4.33 10.60 11.79
CA ILE A 284 5.70 11.08 11.70
C ILE A 284 6.22 11.20 13.13
N CYS A 285 7.39 10.63 13.38
CA CYS A 285 8.11 10.78 14.64
C CYS A 285 9.45 11.46 14.38
N VAL A 286 9.70 12.52 15.13
CA VAL A 286 10.96 13.28 15.10
C VAL A 286 11.61 13.25 16.46
N GLU A 287 12.86 12.84 16.52
CA GLU A 287 13.70 13.01 17.71
C GLU A 287 14.35 14.39 17.68
N VAL A 288 14.27 15.12 18.78
CA VAL A 288 14.80 16.49 18.92
C VAL A 288 15.69 16.60 20.13
N THR A 289 16.62 17.54 20.12
CA THR A 289 17.35 17.92 21.34
C THR A 289 16.39 18.70 22.25
N PRO A 290 16.25 18.32 23.54
CA PRO A 290 15.34 18.99 24.45
C PRO A 290 15.70 20.48 24.62
N GLY A 291 14.67 21.32 24.64
CA GLY A 291 14.77 22.73 25.04
C GLY A 291 14.55 22.90 26.55
N GLY A 292 14.74 24.10 27.04
CA GLY A 292 14.34 24.50 28.42
C GLY A 292 12.80 24.58 28.53
N VAL A 293 12.29 24.52 29.77
CA VAL A 293 10.86 24.74 30.04
C VAL A 293 10.46 26.13 29.53
N GLY A 294 9.40 26.16 28.69
CA GLY A 294 8.92 27.37 28.02
C GLY A 294 9.50 27.57 26.60
N ASP A 295 10.52 26.82 26.22
CA ASP A 295 11.06 26.90 24.86
C ASP A 295 10.08 26.34 23.84
N VAL A 296 10.02 26.99 22.68
CA VAL A 296 9.19 26.61 21.53
C VAL A 296 10.08 26.29 20.33
N MET A 297 9.95 25.10 19.76
CA MET A 297 10.72 24.67 18.61
C MET A 297 9.79 24.27 17.46
N LEU A 298 10.18 24.61 16.23
CA LEU A 298 9.65 23.97 15.03
C LEU A 298 10.40 22.64 14.82
N ALA A 299 9.82 21.54 15.27
CA ALA A 299 10.42 20.20 15.19
C ALA A 299 10.43 19.65 13.75
N GLY A 300 9.47 20.08 12.92
CA GLY A 300 9.42 19.70 11.51
C GLY A 300 8.48 20.55 10.67
N ARG A 301 8.81 20.68 9.39
CA ARG A 301 7.90 21.23 8.37
C ARG A 301 7.62 20.13 7.35
N VAL A 302 6.35 19.76 7.24
CA VAL A 302 5.89 18.76 6.28
C VAL A 302 5.28 19.50 5.08
N ALA A 303 5.69 19.15 3.87
CA ALA A 303 5.08 19.64 2.65
C ALA A 303 4.71 18.46 1.75
N LEU A 304 3.56 18.53 1.10
CA LEU A 304 3.25 17.65 -0.04
C LEU A 304 3.81 18.31 -1.28
N VAL A 305 4.62 17.57 -2.04
CA VAL A 305 5.29 18.10 -3.24
C VAL A 305 5.03 17.19 -4.44
N ARG A 306 4.97 17.81 -5.63
CA ARG A 306 4.92 17.11 -6.92
C ARG A 306 6.23 17.37 -7.68
N GLY A 307 6.82 16.32 -8.25
CA GLY A 307 8.14 16.39 -8.89
C GLY A 307 9.26 16.32 -7.86
N SER A 308 10.49 16.50 -8.28
CA SER A 308 11.68 16.35 -7.43
C SER A 308 12.65 17.52 -7.55
N GLY A 309 13.42 17.76 -6.48
CA GLY A 309 14.46 18.78 -6.42
C GLY A 309 13.92 20.20 -6.60
N ASP A 310 14.68 21.04 -7.32
CA ASP A 310 14.37 22.48 -7.53
C ASP A 310 13.14 22.73 -8.40
N ARG A 311 12.66 21.73 -9.12
CA ARG A 311 11.46 21.82 -9.97
C ARG A 311 10.19 21.32 -9.28
N SER A 312 10.27 21.02 -7.97
CA SER A 312 9.12 20.56 -7.23
C SER A 312 8.13 21.68 -6.96
N GLU A 313 6.85 21.36 -7.13
CA GLU A 313 5.72 22.23 -6.76
C GLU A 313 5.23 21.85 -5.37
N VAL A 314 5.09 22.80 -4.47
CA VAL A 314 4.50 22.59 -3.14
C VAL A 314 2.98 22.66 -3.26
N LEU A 315 2.31 21.56 -2.95
CA LEU A 315 0.86 21.39 -3.03
C LEU A 315 0.15 21.76 -1.73
N GLY A 316 0.84 21.70 -0.60
CA GLY A 316 0.34 22.03 0.72
C GLY A 316 1.43 21.83 1.78
N GLN A 317 1.22 22.38 2.99
CA GLN A 317 2.20 22.25 4.06
C GLN A 317 1.54 22.25 5.45
N GLY A 318 2.22 21.62 6.41
CA GLY A 318 1.89 21.57 7.83
C GLY A 318 3.14 21.73 8.69
N LEU A 319 2.96 22.03 9.97
CA LEU A 319 4.03 22.26 10.93
C LEU A 319 3.93 21.26 12.09
N ILE A 320 5.06 20.73 12.52
CA ILE A 320 5.22 19.90 13.72
C ILE A 320 5.97 20.75 14.74
N LYS A 321 5.37 20.97 15.91
CA LYS A 321 5.90 21.85 16.94
C LYS A 321 6.28 21.07 18.21
N ALA A 322 7.17 21.62 18.99
CA ALA A 322 7.52 21.14 20.32
C ALA A 322 7.56 22.33 21.29
N VAL A 323 6.92 22.19 22.44
CA VAL A 323 6.92 23.16 23.54
C VAL A 323 7.21 22.41 24.82
N TRP A 324 8.36 22.66 25.44
CA TRP A 324 8.69 22.00 26.70
C TRP A 324 7.98 22.68 27.86
N THR A 325 7.33 21.89 28.71
CA THR A 325 6.57 22.40 29.85
C THR A 325 6.74 21.53 31.10
N ASP A 326 6.64 22.14 32.27
CA ASP A 326 6.52 21.48 33.56
C ASP A 326 5.06 21.26 33.98
N ASP A 327 4.09 21.76 33.19
CA ASP A 327 2.67 21.48 33.39
C ASP A 327 2.31 20.06 32.94
N VAL A 328 2.21 19.15 33.92
CA VAL A 328 1.85 17.76 33.71
C VAL A 328 0.47 17.62 33.02
N THR A 329 -0.46 18.56 33.30
CA THR A 329 -1.80 18.52 32.69
C THR A 329 -1.75 18.75 31.18
N GLN A 330 -0.83 19.55 30.69
CA GLN A 330 -0.63 19.81 29.27
C GLN A 330 0.19 18.67 28.59
N SER A 331 1.32 18.30 29.22
CA SER A 331 2.24 17.32 28.64
C SER A 331 1.68 15.87 28.64
N SER A 332 0.76 15.53 29.54
CA SER A 332 0.14 14.19 29.59
C SER A 332 -1.02 13.99 28.61
N LYS A 333 -1.47 15.03 27.91
CA LYS A 333 -2.50 14.87 26.88
C LYS A 333 -1.94 14.10 25.69
N ILE A 334 -2.68 13.09 25.23
CA ILE A 334 -2.33 12.34 24.02
C ILE A 334 -3.30 12.77 22.91
N SER A 335 -2.76 13.11 21.72
CA SER A 335 -3.62 13.32 20.55
C SER A 335 -4.41 12.05 20.25
N PRO A 336 -5.74 12.13 20.12
CA PRO A 336 -6.57 10.97 19.79
C PRO A 336 -6.11 10.27 18.48
N GLU A 337 -5.66 11.03 17.49
CA GLU A 337 -5.16 10.52 16.22
C GLU A 337 -3.86 9.75 16.42
N VAL A 338 -2.91 10.29 17.19
CA VAL A 338 -1.65 9.61 17.50
C VAL A 338 -1.91 8.31 18.26
N ALA A 339 -2.75 8.35 19.30
CA ALA A 339 -3.09 7.17 20.08
C ALA A 339 -3.79 6.09 19.23
N HIS A 340 -4.73 6.50 18.37
CA HIS A 340 -5.45 5.60 17.49
C HIS A 340 -4.51 4.86 16.54
N TYR A 341 -3.64 5.58 15.81
CA TYR A 341 -2.76 4.95 14.84
C TYR A 341 -1.60 4.18 15.46
N THR A 342 -1.15 4.55 16.65
CA THR A 342 -0.21 3.73 17.44
C THR A 342 -0.86 2.38 17.78
N GLY A 343 -2.12 2.37 18.22
CA GLY A 343 -2.87 1.14 18.49
C GLY A 343 -3.12 0.30 17.24
N GLN A 344 -3.40 0.91 16.09
CA GLN A 344 -3.56 0.19 14.81
C GLN A 344 -2.24 -0.45 14.35
N ALA A 345 -1.12 0.23 14.52
CA ALA A 345 0.20 -0.32 14.20
C ALA A 345 0.55 -1.51 15.11
N GLU A 346 0.32 -1.39 16.44
CA GLU A 346 0.48 -2.51 17.38
C GLU A 346 -0.41 -3.70 17.00
N LEU A 347 -1.68 -3.44 16.63
CA LEU A 347 -2.59 -4.49 16.20
C LEU A 347 -2.05 -5.28 14.99
N ALA A 348 -1.58 -4.59 13.98
CA ALA A 348 -1.01 -5.24 12.79
C ALA A 348 0.24 -6.06 13.15
N GLU A 349 1.13 -5.51 13.97
CA GLU A 349 2.36 -6.18 14.40
C GLU A 349 2.07 -7.47 15.17
N VAL A 350 1.20 -7.42 16.18
CA VAL A 350 0.89 -8.62 16.98
C VAL A 350 0.14 -9.69 16.19
N ILE A 351 -0.65 -9.32 15.17
CA ILE A 351 -1.25 -10.27 14.23
C ILE A 351 -0.14 -10.98 13.43
N GLN A 352 0.78 -10.21 12.82
CA GLN A 352 1.86 -10.77 12.00
C GLN A 352 2.77 -11.71 12.84
N GLU A 353 3.15 -11.29 14.03
CA GLU A 353 3.95 -12.09 14.94
C GLU A 353 3.20 -13.37 15.37
N GLY A 354 1.90 -13.25 15.68
CA GLY A 354 1.07 -14.39 16.08
C GLY A 354 0.88 -15.41 14.96
N LEU A 355 0.70 -14.96 13.72
CA LEU A 355 0.60 -15.84 12.54
C LEU A 355 1.95 -16.49 12.23
N THR A 356 3.05 -15.77 12.37
CA THR A 356 4.40 -16.34 12.20
C THR A 356 4.69 -17.41 13.24
N ALA A 357 4.47 -17.11 14.53
CA ALA A 357 4.65 -18.08 15.61
C ALA A 357 3.81 -19.35 15.39
N ARG A 358 2.57 -19.20 14.90
CA ARG A 358 1.71 -20.35 14.57
C ARG A 358 2.29 -21.20 13.45
N ARG A 359 2.82 -20.61 12.38
CA ARG A 359 3.48 -21.31 11.27
C ARG A 359 4.73 -22.06 11.73
N ASP A 360 5.45 -21.47 12.67
CA ASP A 360 6.67 -22.04 13.26
C ASP A 360 6.38 -23.11 14.34
N GLY A 361 5.10 -23.32 14.70
CA GLY A 361 4.67 -24.30 15.71
C GLY A 361 4.79 -23.82 17.16
N ASP A 362 5.13 -22.54 17.39
CA ASP A 362 5.13 -21.92 18.72
C ASP A 362 3.71 -21.48 19.10
N LEU A 363 2.93 -22.45 19.58
CA LEU A 363 1.52 -22.26 19.90
C LEU A 363 1.30 -21.32 21.09
N ASP A 364 2.24 -21.26 22.04
CA ASP A 364 2.14 -20.39 23.22
C ASP A 364 2.31 -18.92 22.81
N THR A 365 3.31 -18.61 22.00
CA THR A 365 3.50 -17.27 21.46
C THR A 365 2.35 -16.88 20.54
N ALA A 366 1.90 -17.77 19.66
CA ALA A 366 0.75 -17.55 18.79
C ALA A 366 -0.51 -17.20 19.60
N THR A 367 -0.82 -17.99 20.66
CA THR A 367 -1.98 -17.73 21.52
C THR A 367 -1.90 -16.38 22.21
N ARG A 368 -0.74 -16.05 22.78
CA ARG A 368 -0.53 -14.77 23.47
C ARG A 368 -0.65 -13.58 22.52
N LYS A 369 -0.01 -13.64 21.34
CA LYS A 369 -0.02 -12.54 20.36
C LYS A 369 -1.38 -12.35 19.72
N LEU A 370 -2.04 -13.41 19.28
CA LEU A 370 -3.40 -13.32 18.71
C LEU A 370 -4.43 -12.94 19.78
N GLY A 371 -4.25 -13.34 21.03
CA GLY A 371 -5.06 -12.87 22.16
C GLY A 371 -4.91 -11.35 22.37
N ARG A 372 -3.68 -10.82 22.32
CA ARG A 372 -3.43 -9.38 22.37
C ARG A 372 -4.07 -8.66 21.20
N ALA A 373 -4.04 -9.24 19.99
CA ALA A 373 -4.72 -8.68 18.82
C ALA A 373 -6.25 -8.57 19.04
N VAL A 374 -6.89 -9.62 19.57
CA VAL A 374 -8.33 -9.60 19.92
C VAL A 374 -8.63 -8.49 20.92
N GLN A 375 -7.80 -8.33 21.95
CA GLN A 375 -7.96 -7.29 22.95
C GLN A 375 -7.89 -5.88 22.34
N ILE A 376 -6.90 -5.62 21.48
CA ILE A 376 -6.72 -4.31 20.84
C ILE A 376 -7.88 -4.04 19.87
N ALA A 377 -8.27 -5.03 19.05
CA ALA A 377 -9.38 -4.89 18.11
C ALA A 377 -10.70 -4.56 18.84
N ALA A 378 -10.98 -5.24 19.95
CA ALA A 378 -12.16 -4.98 20.78
C ALA A 378 -12.11 -3.59 21.42
N ALA A 379 -10.97 -3.18 21.98
CA ALA A 379 -10.80 -1.87 22.62
C ALA A 379 -10.92 -0.70 21.63
N SER A 380 -10.45 -0.89 20.40
CA SER A 380 -10.52 0.13 19.33
C SER A 380 -11.82 0.11 18.51
N GLY A 381 -12.72 -0.89 18.75
CA GLY A 381 -13.93 -1.06 17.97
C GLY A 381 -13.70 -1.47 16.51
N ASN A 382 -12.53 -2.09 16.21
CA ASN A 382 -12.20 -2.58 14.87
C ASN A 382 -12.90 -3.93 14.62
N THR A 383 -14.19 -3.86 14.25
CA THR A 383 -15.05 -5.04 14.01
C THR A 383 -14.59 -5.89 12.84
N ASP A 384 -14.01 -5.27 11.80
CA ASP A 384 -13.56 -5.97 10.61
C ASP A 384 -12.38 -6.90 10.97
N THR A 385 -11.37 -6.38 11.67
CA THR A 385 -10.25 -7.19 12.12
C THR A 385 -10.68 -8.22 13.18
N ALA A 386 -11.62 -7.88 14.08
CA ALA A 386 -12.16 -8.85 15.05
C ALA A 386 -12.80 -10.05 14.34
N THR A 387 -13.60 -9.82 13.30
CA THR A 387 -14.21 -10.89 12.48
C THR A 387 -13.15 -11.77 11.79
N LEU A 388 -12.08 -11.18 11.28
CA LEU A 388 -10.96 -11.94 10.68
C LEU A 388 -10.23 -12.79 11.71
N LEU A 389 -10.00 -12.25 12.91
CA LEU A 389 -9.38 -13.00 14.02
C LEU A 389 -10.22 -14.21 14.44
N GLU A 390 -11.54 -14.10 14.46
CA GLU A 390 -12.45 -15.21 14.72
C GLU A 390 -12.32 -16.36 13.71
N GLY A 391 -11.80 -16.11 12.52
CA GLY A 391 -11.44 -17.15 11.54
C GLY A 391 -10.31 -18.06 12.03
N VAL A 392 -9.42 -17.55 12.89
CA VAL A 392 -8.17 -18.21 13.30
C VAL A 392 -8.19 -18.67 14.77
N VAL A 393 -8.90 -17.94 15.63
CA VAL A 393 -9.02 -18.25 17.07
C VAL A 393 -10.49 -18.36 17.51
N ASP A 394 -10.73 -19.12 18.56
CA ASP A 394 -11.99 -19.08 19.34
C ASP A 394 -11.80 -18.02 20.42
N VAL A 395 -12.59 -16.94 20.37
CA VAL A 395 -12.55 -15.87 21.37
C VAL A 395 -13.36 -16.28 22.60
N LEU A 396 -12.71 -16.41 23.75
CA LEU A 396 -13.34 -16.76 25.03
C LEU A 396 -13.71 -15.49 25.82
N ASP A 397 -12.82 -14.50 25.84
CA ASP A 397 -13.07 -13.16 26.41
C ASP A 397 -12.26 -12.11 25.64
N ALA A 398 -12.95 -11.29 24.83
CA ALA A 398 -12.32 -10.27 24.00
C ALA A 398 -11.68 -9.15 24.85
N ARG A 399 -12.26 -8.82 26.02
CA ARG A 399 -11.77 -7.74 26.88
C ARG A 399 -10.41 -8.06 27.50
N THR A 400 -10.19 -9.32 27.84
CA THR A 400 -8.91 -9.80 28.41
C THR A 400 -7.96 -10.36 27.36
N GLY A 401 -8.43 -10.55 26.12
CA GLY A 401 -7.66 -11.21 25.06
C GLY A 401 -7.51 -12.71 25.29
N THR A 402 -8.43 -13.32 26.05
CA THR A 402 -8.39 -14.78 26.27
C THR A 402 -8.94 -15.51 25.05
N VAL A 403 -8.07 -16.28 24.40
CA VAL A 403 -8.40 -17.02 23.18
C VAL A 403 -7.90 -18.45 23.23
N ARG A 404 -8.45 -19.28 22.36
CA ARG A 404 -7.93 -20.61 22.05
C ARG A 404 -7.67 -20.73 20.57
N LEU A 405 -6.48 -21.18 20.17
CA LEU A 405 -6.18 -21.42 18.77
C LEU A 405 -7.10 -22.51 18.22
N LYS A 406 -7.68 -22.29 17.05
CA LYS A 406 -8.44 -23.33 16.35
C LYS A 406 -7.49 -24.42 15.86
N SER A 407 -7.86 -25.68 16.09
CA SER A 407 -7.08 -26.85 15.66
C SER A 407 -7.06 -26.99 14.13
N ALA A 408 -8.13 -26.57 13.45
CA ALA A 408 -8.23 -26.52 12.01
C ALA A 408 -8.64 -25.12 11.59
N VAL A 409 -7.77 -24.46 10.81
CA VAL A 409 -7.99 -23.13 10.22
C VAL A 409 -7.94 -23.30 8.71
N ARG A 410 -8.89 -22.71 8.00
CA ARG A 410 -8.80 -22.68 6.54
C ARG A 410 -7.63 -21.79 6.14
N LYS A 411 -6.79 -22.26 5.22
CA LYS A 411 -5.64 -21.50 4.74
C LYS A 411 -6.04 -20.11 4.23
N ALA A 412 -7.21 -20.02 3.57
CA ALA A 412 -7.76 -18.74 3.12
C ALA A 412 -8.05 -17.75 4.26
N ASP A 413 -8.55 -18.22 5.43
CA ASP A 413 -8.83 -17.34 6.57
C ASP A 413 -7.53 -16.77 7.15
N GLU A 414 -6.49 -17.61 7.28
CA GLU A 414 -5.17 -17.19 7.76
C GLU A 414 -4.54 -16.19 6.79
N MET A 415 -4.57 -16.47 5.47
CA MET A 415 -4.04 -15.57 4.45
C MET A 415 -4.82 -14.25 4.37
N THR A 416 -6.14 -14.28 4.54
CA THR A 416 -6.98 -13.08 4.57
C THR A 416 -6.66 -12.21 5.80
N LEU A 417 -6.50 -12.81 6.97
CA LEU A 417 -6.08 -12.10 8.18
C LEU A 417 -4.69 -11.48 7.98
N ASP A 418 -3.75 -12.25 7.43
CA ASP A 418 -2.38 -11.79 7.15
C ASP A 418 -2.38 -10.59 6.20
N THR A 419 -3.00 -10.70 5.03
CA THR A 419 -3.01 -9.63 4.02
C THR A 419 -3.76 -8.38 4.46
N ARG A 420 -4.87 -8.53 5.21
CA ARG A 420 -5.72 -7.42 5.63
C ARG A 420 -5.37 -6.82 6.99
N SER A 421 -4.43 -7.42 7.73
CA SER A 421 -3.97 -6.87 9.03
C SER A 421 -3.39 -5.47 8.93
N THR A 422 -2.86 -5.09 7.77
CA THR A 422 -2.32 -3.75 7.50
C THR A 422 -3.37 -2.71 7.10
N LYS A 423 -4.60 -3.12 6.79
CA LYS A 423 -5.69 -2.17 6.50
C LYS A 423 -6.15 -1.49 7.78
N THR A 424 -6.29 -0.17 7.74
CA THR A 424 -6.62 0.63 8.91
C THR A 424 -7.94 1.37 8.74
N SER A 425 -8.61 1.66 9.84
CA SER A 425 -9.77 2.53 9.89
C SER A 425 -9.36 3.93 10.33
N ARG A 426 -10.03 4.96 9.82
CA ARG A 426 -9.81 6.34 10.25
C ARG A 426 -10.49 6.65 11.56
N VAL A 427 -9.93 7.63 12.28
CA VAL A 427 -10.60 8.20 13.44
C VAL A 427 -11.94 8.80 13.00
N HIS A 428 -13.04 8.26 13.51
CA HIS A 428 -14.35 8.88 13.29
C HIS A 428 -14.42 10.16 14.14
N LYS A 429 -14.52 11.33 13.49
CA LYS A 429 -14.88 12.56 14.19
C LYS A 429 -16.31 12.39 14.71
N ARG A 430 -16.46 12.38 16.03
CA ARG A 430 -17.76 12.48 16.71
C ARG A 430 -18.31 13.89 16.62
#